data_02fbd82c8886af161667d9ff29f730b1
#
_entry.id   02fbd82c8886af161667d9ff29f730b1
#
_cell.length_a   1.000
_cell.length_b   1.000
_cell.length_c   1.000
_cell.angle_alpha   90.00
_cell.angle_beta   90.00
_cell.angle_gamma   90.00
#
_symmetry.space_group_name_H-M   'P 1'
#
loop_
_entity.id
_entity.type
_entity.pdbx_description
1 polymer ?
#
loop_
_entity_poly.entity_id
_entity_poly.type
_entity_poly.pdbx_seq_one_letter_code
_entity_poly.pdbx_strand_id
1 'polypeptide(L)'
;VIGALPKSLVKAGHEVAVILPYYDMVEAKFENQIEDVLHFEVSVGWRRQYCGIKKTVLNGVTFYFIDNQYYFFRGHVYGDFDDGERFAFFQLAAIEAMERIDFIPDLLHVHDYHTAMMPFLLKEKYRWIQAYQGIKTVLTIHNLEFQGQFSEGMLGDLFGVGFERYADGTLRWNNCLNWMKAGILYADRVSTVSPSYAHEIMTSQFGCNLDQILRMESGKVSGIVNGIDADLYNPQTDALLDYHFNQEDLSGKAQNKAKLQDRVGLPA
;
A
#
# COMPACT_ATOMS: atom_id res chain seq x y z
N VAL A 1 -6.94 5.93 -3.71
CA VAL A 1 -6.21 6.63 -2.65
C VAL A 1 -4.75 6.79 -3.04
N ILE A 2 -4.02 5.71 -3.27
CA ILE A 2 -2.57 5.74 -3.54
C ILE A 2 -2.22 6.58 -4.78
N GLY A 3 -3.07 6.65 -5.80
CA GLY A 3 -2.85 7.50 -6.98
C GLY A 3 -3.10 9.00 -6.76
N ALA A 4 -3.89 9.37 -5.74
CA ALA A 4 -4.28 10.76 -5.50
C ALA A 4 -3.60 11.39 -4.27
N LEU A 5 -3.42 10.61 -3.19
CA LEU A 5 -2.85 11.10 -1.93
C LEU A 5 -1.43 11.69 -2.10
N PRO A 6 -0.49 11.04 -2.79
CA PRO A 6 0.87 11.59 -2.95
C PRO A 6 0.90 12.98 -3.57
N LYS A 7 0.12 13.18 -4.62
CA LYS A 7 -0.03 14.48 -5.29
C LYS A 7 -0.57 15.57 -4.35
N SER A 8 -1.51 15.22 -3.48
CA SER A 8 -2.07 16.14 -2.49
C SER A 8 -1.05 16.49 -1.40
N LEU A 9 -0.23 15.52 -0.99
CA LEU A 9 0.85 15.75 -0.02
C LEU A 9 1.95 16.66 -0.59
N VAL A 10 2.32 16.46 -1.87
CA VAL A 10 3.26 17.39 -2.56
C VAL A 10 2.68 18.80 -2.61
N LYS A 11 1.39 18.97 -2.94
CA LYS A 11 0.70 20.27 -2.89
C LYS A 11 0.70 20.89 -1.49
N ALA A 12 0.73 20.08 -0.45
CA ALA A 12 0.82 20.53 0.95
C ALA A 12 2.27 20.86 1.40
N GLY A 13 3.27 20.71 0.52
CA GLY A 13 4.66 21.09 0.79
C GLY A 13 5.53 19.95 1.31
N HIS A 14 5.08 18.69 1.21
CA HIS A 14 5.89 17.53 1.58
C HIS A 14 6.69 17.00 0.38
N GLU A 15 7.90 16.52 0.64
CA GLU A 15 8.62 15.70 -0.31
C GLU A 15 8.05 14.28 -0.25
N VAL A 16 7.60 13.75 -1.40
CA VAL A 16 6.88 12.46 -1.44
C VAL A 16 7.48 11.55 -2.50
N ALA A 17 7.85 10.36 -2.07
CA ALA A 17 8.18 9.25 -2.96
C ALA A 17 7.18 8.11 -2.78
N VAL A 18 6.80 7.47 -3.87
CA VAL A 18 5.99 6.25 -3.89
C VAL A 18 6.87 5.10 -4.34
N ILE A 19 6.84 4.00 -3.59
CA ILE A 19 7.51 2.76 -3.99
C ILE A 19 6.48 1.67 -4.22
N LEU A 20 6.56 0.98 -5.35
CA LEU A 20 5.62 -0.06 -5.76
C LEU A 20 6.31 -1.11 -6.64
N PRO A 21 5.73 -2.32 -6.79
CA PRO A 21 6.25 -3.30 -7.73
C PRO A 21 6.15 -2.80 -9.19
N TYR A 22 7.13 -3.17 -10.01
CA TYR A 22 7.06 -2.95 -11.46
C TYR A 22 6.29 -4.09 -12.11
N TYR A 23 4.99 -3.87 -12.30
CA TYR A 23 4.11 -4.84 -12.93
C TYR A 23 4.16 -4.76 -14.46
N ASP A 24 3.91 -5.88 -15.15
CA ASP A 24 3.80 -5.96 -16.62
C ASP A 24 2.59 -5.19 -17.20
N MET A 25 1.73 -4.68 -16.32
CA MET A 25 0.57 -3.87 -16.69
C MET A 25 0.86 -2.36 -16.79
N VAL A 26 2.11 -1.95 -16.63
CA VAL A 26 2.49 -0.54 -16.85
C VAL A 26 2.23 -0.21 -18.32
N GLU A 27 1.41 0.82 -18.55
CA GLU A 27 1.02 1.22 -19.91
C GLU A 27 2.25 1.66 -20.73
N ALA A 28 2.36 1.18 -21.97
CA ALA A 28 3.46 1.46 -22.88
C ALA A 28 3.77 2.96 -23.05
N LYS A 29 2.76 3.82 -22.89
CA LYS A 29 2.95 5.28 -22.91
C LYS A 29 3.88 5.83 -21.84
N PHE A 30 4.08 5.09 -20.75
CA PHE A 30 4.96 5.48 -19.64
C PHE A 30 6.36 4.84 -19.75
N GLU A 31 6.55 3.80 -20.56
CA GLU A 31 7.81 3.07 -20.65
C GLU A 31 9.01 3.99 -20.96
N ASN A 32 8.83 4.94 -21.89
CA ASN A 32 9.87 5.89 -22.24
C ASN A 32 10.12 6.98 -21.18
N GLN A 33 9.33 7.03 -20.12
CA GLN A 33 9.48 7.98 -19.02
C GLN A 33 10.06 7.31 -17.76
N ILE A 34 10.25 5.99 -17.82
CA ILE A 34 10.79 5.19 -16.71
C ILE A 34 12.25 4.92 -16.99
N GLU A 35 13.12 5.36 -16.09
CA GLU A 35 14.57 5.18 -16.16
C GLU A 35 15.06 4.13 -15.18
N ASP A 36 16.11 3.39 -15.56
CA ASP A 36 16.82 2.49 -14.66
C ASP A 36 17.74 3.32 -13.75
N VAL A 37 17.61 3.09 -12.42
CA VAL A 37 18.42 3.82 -11.43
C VAL A 37 19.62 2.99 -10.99
N LEU A 38 19.36 1.80 -10.45
CA LEU A 38 20.35 0.86 -9.94
C LEU A 38 19.77 -0.54 -9.82
N HIS A 39 20.62 -1.51 -9.48
CA HIS A 39 20.18 -2.84 -9.10
C HIS A 39 21.03 -3.40 -7.96
N PHE A 40 20.47 -4.36 -7.22
CA PHE A 40 21.12 -5.07 -6.13
C PHE A 40 20.44 -6.44 -5.92
N GLU A 41 20.97 -7.21 -5.00
CA GLU A 41 20.34 -8.47 -4.58
C GLU A 41 19.66 -8.30 -3.23
N VAL A 42 18.46 -8.87 -3.09
CA VAL A 42 17.70 -8.95 -1.84
C VAL A 42 17.67 -10.39 -1.37
N SER A 43 17.97 -10.59 -0.09
CA SER A 43 17.86 -11.91 0.55
C SER A 43 16.42 -12.14 1.04
N VAL A 44 15.73 -13.09 0.41
CA VAL A 44 14.44 -13.61 0.87
C VAL A 44 14.72 -14.94 1.57
N GLY A 45 14.97 -14.86 2.87
CA GLY A 45 15.52 -16.00 3.61
C GLY A 45 16.88 -16.43 3.04
N TRP A 46 16.93 -17.68 2.56
CA TRP A 46 18.13 -18.26 1.92
C TRP A 46 18.27 -17.91 0.43
N ARG A 47 17.20 -17.41 -0.19
CA ARG A 47 17.18 -17.06 -1.62
C ARG A 47 17.85 -15.71 -1.82
N ARG A 48 18.59 -15.55 -2.91
CA ARG A 48 19.08 -14.27 -3.40
C ARG A 48 18.33 -13.90 -4.68
N GLN A 49 17.64 -12.78 -4.64
CA GLN A 49 16.78 -12.32 -5.72
C GLN A 49 17.26 -11.00 -6.28
N TYR A 50 17.29 -10.91 -7.59
CA TYR A 50 17.54 -9.65 -8.30
C TYR A 50 16.50 -8.61 -7.91
N CYS A 51 16.95 -7.38 -7.70
CA CYS A 51 16.12 -6.21 -7.46
C CYS A 51 16.64 -5.05 -8.30
N GLY A 52 15.93 -4.71 -9.36
CA GLY A 52 16.13 -3.47 -10.10
C GLY A 52 15.31 -2.34 -9.48
N ILE A 53 15.84 -1.14 -9.48
CA ILE A 53 15.11 0.08 -9.15
C ILE A 53 14.94 0.91 -10.41
N LYS A 54 13.69 1.15 -10.78
CA LYS A 54 13.32 2.08 -11.85
C LYS A 54 12.62 3.29 -11.25
N LYS A 55 12.63 4.41 -11.98
CA LYS A 55 12.10 5.69 -11.50
C LYS A 55 11.37 6.44 -12.59
N THR A 56 10.32 7.16 -12.18
CA THR A 56 9.71 8.23 -12.98
C THR A 56 9.20 9.33 -12.06
N VAL A 57 8.90 10.50 -12.63
CA VAL A 57 8.29 11.61 -11.90
C VAL A 57 6.99 12.01 -12.59
N LEU A 58 5.88 11.95 -11.86
CA LEU A 58 4.57 12.36 -12.36
C LEU A 58 3.92 13.34 -11.37
N ASN A 59 3.49 14.48 -11.86
CA ASN A 59 2.81 15.51 -11.06
C ASN A 59 3.59 15.93 -9.78
N GLY A 60 4.92 15.99 -9.87
CA GLY A 60 5.79 16.32 -8.75
C GLY A 60 6.03 15.21 -7.73
N VAL A 61 5.43 14.02 -7.94
CA VAL A 61 5.67 12.83 -7.13
C VAL A 61 6.72 11.96 -7.80
N THR A 62 7.72 11.53 -7.05
CA THR A 62 8.70 10.54 -7.51
C THR A 62 8.16 9.15 -7.28
N PHE A 63 8.10 8.34 -8.33
CA PHE A 63 7.72 6.93 -8.28
C PHE A 63 8.96 6.06 -8.47
N TYR A 64 9.23 5.20 -7.52
CA TYR A 64 10.21 4.13 -7.61
C TYR A 64 9.52 2.79 -7.81
N PHE A 65 10.03 1.99 -8.72
CA PHE A 65 9.51 0.66 -9.01
C PHE A 65 10.56 -0.39 -8.63
N ILE A 66 10.11 -1.41 -7.91
CA ILE A 66 10.89 -2.61 -7.63
C ILE A 66 10.72 -3.57 -8.81
N ASP A 67 11.76 -3.69 -9.63
CA ASP A 67 11.77 -4.56 -10.81
C ASP A 67 12.30 -5.95 -10.45
N ASN A 68 11.41 -6.92 -10.53
CA ASN A 68 11.70 -8.34 -10.55
C ASN A 68 10.61 -9.03 -11.36
N GLN A 69 10.92 -9.37 -12.60
CA GLN A 69 9.93 -9.95 -13.53
C GLN A 69 9.43 -11.32 -13.08
N TYR A 70 10.25 -12.11 -12.40
CA TYR A 70 9.82 -13.39 -11.85
C TYR A 70 8.65 -13.24 -10.87
N TYR A 71 8.67 -12.21 -10.01
CA TYR A 71 7.61 -11.97 -9.04
C TYR A 71 6.44 -11.14 -9.58
N PHE A 72 6.68 -10.19 -10.50
CA PHE A 72 5.68 -9.16 -10.80
C PHE A 72 5.14 -9.16 -12.23
N PHE A 73 5.71 -9.94 -13.15
CA PHE A 73 5.19 -10.09 -14.51
C PHE A 73 4.25 -11.30 -14.59
N ARG A 74 3.04 -11.15 -14.04
CA ARG A 74 2.07 -12.23 -13.89
C ARG A 74 0.70 -11.93 -14.55
N GLY A 75 0.55 -10.78 -15.25
CA GLY A 75 -0.71 -10.34 -15.85
C GLY A 75 -1.77 -9.93 -14.83
N HIS A 76 -1.46 -9.95 -13.54
CA HIS A 76 -2.32 -9.53 -12.42
C HIS A 76 -1.47 -9.11 -11.21
N VAL A 77 -2.12 -8.44 -10.25
CA VAL A 77 -1.39 -7.82 -9.13
C VAL A 77 -1.16 -8.81 -7.98
N TYR A 78 -2.15 -9.63 -7.64
CA TYR A 78 -2.11 -10.60 -6.53
C TYR A 78 -3.05 -11.78 -6.84
N GLY A 79 -3.01 -12.80 -5.98
CA GLY A 79 -3.84 -14.01 -6.11
C GLY A 79 -3.05 -15.25 -6.51
N ASP A 80 -1.72 -15.17 -6.50
CA ASP A 80 -0.84 -16.31 -6.73
C ASP A 80 -0.59 -17.11 -5.45
N PHE A 81 -0.29 -18.40 -5.60
CA PHE A 81 0.04 -19.28 -4.47
C PHE A 81 1.31 -18.82 -3.72
N ASP A 82 2.19 -18.10 -4.39
CA ASP A 82 3.46 -17.57 -3.87
C ASP A 82 3.40 -16.08 -3.46
N ASP A 83 2.21 -15.52 -3.29
CA ASP A 83 2.03 -14.11 -2.86
C ASP A 83 2.79 -13.80 -1.56
N GLY A 84 2.92 -14.75 -0.65
CA GLY A 84 3.74 -14.58 0.55
C GLY A 84 5.20 -14.28 0.23
N GLU A 85 5.82 -15.00 -0.70
CA GLU A 85 7.19 -14.76 -1.13
C GLU A 85 7.31 -13.47 -1.96
N ARG A 86 6.38 -13.22 -2.88
CA ARG A 86 6.34 -12.01 -3.71
C ARG A 86 6.31 -10.74 -2.87
N PHE A 87 5.40 -10.67 -1.92
CA PHE A 87 5.27 -9.47 -1.07
C PHE A 87 6.25 -9.43 0.09
N ALA A 88 6.83 -10.55 0.53
CA ALA A 88 8.00 -10.52 1.39
C ALA A 88 9.21 -9.92 0.67
N PHE A 89 9.48 -10.35 -0.57
CA PHE A 89 10.51 -9.75 -1.42
C PHE A 89 10.28 -8.25 -1.58
N PHE A 90 9.07 -7.83 -1.94
CA PHE A 90 8.75 -6.41 -2.11
C PHE A 90 9.05 -5.58 -0.86
N GLN A 91 8.63 -6.04 0.30
CA GLN A 91 8.83 -5.33 1.57
C GLN A 91 10.31 -5.22 1.94
N LEU A 92 11.06 -6.30 1.78
CA LEU A 92 12.51 -6.30 2.02
C LEU A 92 13.22 -5.37 1.03
N ALA A 93 12.90 -5.49 -0.26
CA ALA A 93 13.46 -4.67 -1.32
C ALA A 93 13.19 -3.17 -1.10
N ALA A 94 11.96 -2.82 -0.72
CA ALA A 94 11.58 -1.44 -0.46
C ALA A 94 12.36 -0.83 0.72
N ILE A 95 12.55 -1.57 1.82
CA ILE A 95 13.36 -1.10 2.94
C ILE A 95 14.83 -0.96 2.53
N GLU A 96 15.39 -1.95 1.86
CA GLU A 96 16.79 -1.94 1.44
C GLU A 96 17.09 -0.93 0.33
N ALA A 97 16.07 -0.52 -0.44
CA ALA A 97 16.20 0.51 -1.46
C ALA A 97 16.40 1.91 -0.87
N MET A 98 15.82 2.24 0.29
CA MET A 98 15.80 3.60 0.85
C MET A 98 17.21 4.22 0.92
N GLU A 99 18.17 3.49 1.49
CA GLU A 99 19.56 3.97 1.61
C GLU A 99 20.26 4.03 0.24
N ARG A 100 19.96 3.08 -0.66
CA ARG A 100 20.59 2.99 -1.99
C ARG A 100 20.12 4.06 -2.96
N ILE A 101 18.89 4.55 -2.81
CA ILE A 101 18.34 5.66 -3.62
C ILE A 101 18.52 7.03 -2.94
N ASP A 102 19.23 7.06 -1.81
CA ASP A 102 19.47 8.27 -1.01
C ASP A 102 18.16 8.96 -0.59
N PHE A 103 17.14 8.16 -0.22
CA PHE A 103 15.86 8.65 0.27
C PHE A 103 15.46 7.94 1.57
N ILE A 104 15.87 8.52 2.71
CA ILE A 104 15.48 8.06 4.04
C ILE A 104 14.28 8.89 4.50
N PRO A 105 13.07 8.33 4.54
CA PRO A 105 11.88 9.11 4.86
C PRO A 105 11.78 9.40 6.38
N ASP A 106 11.22 10.54 6.75
CA ASP A 106 10.78 10.80 8.13
C ASP A 106 9.59 9.92 8.50
N LEU A 107 8.74 9.61 7.50
CA LEU A 107 7.53 8.81 7.67
C LEU A 107 7.38 7.81 6.52
N LEU A 108 7.28 6.54 6.89
CA LEU A 108 6.93 5.44 5.99
C LEU A 108 5.44 5.12 6.12
N HIS A 109 4.68 5.32 5.05
CA HIS A 109 3.27 5.00 4.98
C HIS A 109 3.05 3.69 4.23
N VAL A 110 2.56 2.68 4.92
CA VAL A 110 2.31 1.34 4.39
C VAL A 110 0.81 1.05 4.28
N HIS A 111 0.43 0.23 3.30
CA HIS A 111 -0.96 -0.03 2.95
C HIS A 111 -1.25 -1.53 2.90
N ASP A 112 -2.25 -1.98 3.66
CA ASP A 112 -2.73 -3.36 3.74
C ASP A 112 -1.64 -4.40 4.06
N TYR A 113 -2.00 -5.69 4.03
CA TYR A 113 -1.08 -6.75 4.43
C TYR A 113 0.17 -6.83 3.55
N HIS A 114 0.09 -6.43 2.29
CA HIS A 114 1.19 -6.48 1.34
C HIS A 114 2.43 -5.72 1.79
N THR A 115 2.25 -4.77 2.72
CA THR A 115 3.32 -3.93 3.27
C THR A 115 3.33 -3.89 4.80
N ALA A 116 2.41 -4.61 5.45
CA ALA A 116 2.21 -4.53 6.90
C ALA A 116 3.37 -5.07 7.75
N MET A 117 4.26 -5.90 7.18
CA MET A 117 5.46 -6.35 7.89
C MET A 117 6.56 -5.29 7.95
N MET A 118 6.52 -4.23 7.13
CA MET A 118 7.60 -3.23 7.10
C MET A 118 7.83 -2.54 8.46
N PRO A 119 6.81 -2.12 9.23
CA PRO A 119 7.01 -1.56 10.57
C PRO A 119 7.72 -2.53 11.53
N PHE A 120 7.38 -3.81 11.48
CA PHE A 120 8.05 -4.86 12.24
C PHE A 120 9.51 -5.03 11.78
N LEU A 121 9.74 -5.14 10.49
CA LEU A 121 11.08 -5.31 9.92
C LEU A 121 12.01 -4.15 10.27
N LEU A 122 11.54 -2.91 10.22
CA LEU A 122 12.33 -1.75 10.64
C LEU A 122 12.77 -1.84 12.11
N LYS A 123 11.87 -2.26 13.00
CA LYS A 123 12.13 -2.30 14.46
C LYS A 123 12.88 -3.54 14.92
N GLU A 124 12.79 -4.66 14.20
CA GLU A 124 13.42 -5.92 14.64
C GLU A 124 14.60 -6.34 13.75
N LYS A 125 14.42 -6.38 12.43
CA LYS A 125 15.46 -6.84 11.49
C LYS A 125 16.47 -5.74 11.15
N TYR A 126 16.02 -4.53 10.86
CA TYR A 126 16.87 -3.41 10.41
C TYR A 126 17.19 -2.39 11.50
N ARG A 127 16.91 -2.68 12.78
CA ARG A 127 17.14 -1.79 13.92
C ARG A 127 18.60 -1.33 14.10
N TRP A 128 19.53 -2.06 13.53
CA TRP A 128 20.95 -1.73 13.58
C TRP A 128 21.36 -0.63 12.59
N ILE A 129 20.51 -0.32 11.59
CA ILE A 129 20.74 0.78 10.65
C ILE A 129 20.36 2.07 11.35
N GLN A 130 21.36 2.88 11.70
CA GLN A 130 21.15 4.11 12.45
C GLN A 130 20.20 5.10 11.72
N ALA A 131 20.34 5.22 10.40
CA ALA A 131 19.50 6.09 9.59
C ALA A 131 18.01 5.75 9.65
N TYR A 132 17.65 4.47 9.92
CA TYR A 132 16.26 4.02 9.95
C TYR A 132 15.58 4.19 11.30
N GLN A 133 16.35 4.44 12.38
CA GLN A 133 15.80 4.51 13.74
C GLN A 133 14.82 5.68 13.95
N GLY A 134 14.95 6.74 13.15
CA GLY A 134 14.07 7.91 13.20
C GLY A 134 12.75 7.74 12.43
N ILE A 135 12.64 6.76 11.54
CA ILE A 135 11.49 6.59 10.66
C ILE A 135 10.23 6.30 11.48
N LYS A 136 9.21 7.12 11.32
CA LYS A 136 7.86 6.87 11.84
C LYS A 136 7.05 6.08 10.82
N THR A 137 6.11 5.27 11.31
CA THR A 137 5.33 4.39 10.46
C THR A 137 3.84 4.60 10.61
N VAL A 138 3.13 4.64 9.48
CA VAL A 138 1.67 4.65 9.41
C VAL A 138 1.21 3.44 8.60
N LEU A 139 0.30 2.65 9.16
CA LEU A 139 -0.39 1.59 8.42
C LEU A 139 -1.80 2.06 8.09
N THR A 140 -2.18 2.04 6.81
CA THR A 140 -3.58 2.21 6.40
C THR A 140 -4.20 0.87 6.03
N ILE A 141 -5.30 0.54 6.68
CA ILE A 141 -6.12 -0.65 6.43
C ILE A 141 -7.27 -0.24 5.51
N HIS A 142 -7.25 -0.70 4.26
CA HIS A 142 -8.35 -0.45 3.31
C HIS A 142 -9.43 -1.51 3.42
N ASN A 143 -9.03 -2.77 3.61
CA ASN A 143 -9.95 -3.88 3.87
C ASN A 143 -9.32 -4.88 4.84
N LEU A 144 -9.86 -4.97 6.04
CA LEU A 144 -9.34 -5.84 7.11
C LEU A 144 -9.54 -7.34 6.84
N GLU A 145 -10.38 -7.70 5.88
CA GLU A 145 -10.58 -9.11 5.51
C GLU A 145 -9.30 -9.74 4.96
N PHE A 146 -8.47 -8.96 4.27
CA PHE A 146 -7.20 -9.41 3.71
C PHE A 146 -6.05 -9.15 4.69
N GLN A 147 -5.63 -10.20 5.41
CA GLN A 147 -4.71 -10.07 6.55
C GLN A 147 -3.30 -10.57 6.27
N GLY A 148 -3.07 -11.31 5.19
CA GLY A 148 -1.78 -11.96 4.95
C GLY A 148 -1.50 -13.01 6.02
N GLN A 149 -2.31 -14.06 6.03
CA GLN A 149 -2.19 -15.19 6.96
C GLN A 149 -1.38 -16.31 6.29
N PHE A 150 -0.25 -16.62 6.87
CA PHE A 150 0.71 -17.58 6.32
C PHE A 150 1.15 -18.60 7.38
N SER A 151 1.83 -19.65 6.94
CA SER A 151 2.42 -20.61 7.86
C SER A 151 3.54 -19.97 8.69
N GLU A 152 3.75 -20.46 9.91
CA GLU A 152 4.76 -19.97 10.84
C GLU A 152 6.18 -20.02 10.27
N GLY A 153 6.48 -21.04 9.47
CA GLY A 153 7.79 -21.22 8.84
C GLY A 153 8.20 -20.08 7.91
N MET A 154 7.23 -19.36 7.35
CA MET A 154 7.50 -18.23 6.44
C MET A 154 8.22 -17.07 7.12
N LEU A 155 8.15 -16.95 8.46
CA LEU A 155 8.88 -15.90 9.17
C LEU A 155 10.39 -16.04 8.99
N GLY A 156 10.93 -17.22 9.19
CA GLY A 156 12.35 -17.54 8.94
C GLY A 156 12.67 -17.71 7.47
N ASP A 157 11.82 -18.44 6.73
CA ASP A 157 12.05 -18.80 5.33
C ASP A 157 12.03 -17.59 4.37
N LEU A 158 11.20 -16.57 4.65
CA LEU A 158 11.09 -15.39 3.80
C LEU A 158 11.82 -14.17 4.36
N PHE A 159 11.61 -13.85 5.64
CA PHE A 159 12.17 -12.63 6.23
C PHE A 159 13.53 -12.84 6.89
N GLY A 160 13.96 -14.09 7.10
CA GLY A 160 15.22 -14.38 7.76
C GLY A 160 15.28 -13.84 9.20
N VAL A 161 14.16 -13.82 9.91
CA VAL A 161 14.06 -13.43 11.33
C VAL A 161 13.78 -14.65 12.20
N GLY A 162 14.21 -14.57 13.47
CA GLY A 162 14.00 -15.63 14.44
C GLY A 162 12.53 -15.85 14.79
N PHE A 163 12.28 -16.97 15.48
CA PHE A 163 10.93 -17.44 15.80
C PHE A 163 10.35 -16.81 17.08
N GLU A 164 11.12 -16.00 17.79
CA GLU A 164 10.79 -15.49 19.13
C GLU A 164 9.47 -14.73 19.15
N ARG A 165 9.24 -13.85 18.16
CA ARG A 165 8.02 -13.03 18.05
C ARG A 165 6.78 -13.80 17.61
N TYR A 166 6.96 -14.95 17.02
CA TYR A 166 5.85 -15.88 16.79
C TYR A 166 5.56 -16.69 18.06
N ALA A 167 6.59 -17.21 18.72
CA ALA A 167 6.46 -18.02 19.91
C ALA A 167 5.79 -17.27 21.07
N ASP A 168 6.15 -16.00 21.30
CA ASP A 168 5.57 -15.13 22.32
C ASP A 168 4.14 -14.67 22.01
N GLY A 169 3.64 -14.96 20.80
CA GLY A 169 2.30 -14.62 20.36
C GLY A 169 2.18 -13.26 19.66
N THR A 170 3.27 -12.46 19.59
CA THR A 170 3.24 -11.13 18.95
C THR A 170 2.80 -11.20 17.49
N LEU A 171 3.37 -12.11 16.71
CA LEU A 171 3.04 -12.28 15.28
C LEU A 171 2.03 -13.39 15.02
N ARG A 172 1.80 -14.28 16.01
CA ARG A 172 0.88 -15.40 15.89
C ARG A 172 -0.56 -14.96 16.12
N TRP A 173 -1.45 -15.35 15.21
CA TRP A 173 -2.90 -15.21 15.38
C TRP A 173 -3.62 -16.38 14.72
N ASN A 174 -4.52 -17.04 15.46
CA ASN A 174 -5.23 -18.23 14.98
C ASN A 174 -4.29 -19.31 14.38
N ASN A 175 -3.17 -19.57 15.06
CA ASN A 175 -2.11 -20.50 14.64
C ASN A 175 -1.44 -20.18 13.31
N CYS A 176 -1.57 -18.96 12.83
CA CYS A 176 -0.91 -18.46 11.61
C CYS A 176 0.03 -17.31 11.96
N LEU A 177 1.03 -17.10 11.12
CA LEU A 177 1.74 -15.83 11.00
C LEU A 177 0.80 -14.82 10.35
N ASN A 178 0.42 -13.76 11.06
CA ASN A 178 -0.52 -12.75 10.57
C ASN A 178 0.18 -11.41 10.37
N TRP A 179 0.34 -11.02 9.10
CA TRP A 179 1.07 -9.82 8.72
C TRP A 179 0.33 -8.53 9.11
N MET A 180 -1.00 -8.52 8.96
CA MET A 180 -1.81 -7.37 9.36
C MET A 180 -1.68 -7.11 10.86
N LYS A 181 -1.71 -8.17 11.70
CA LYS A 181 -1.46 -8.06 13.13
C LYS A 181 -0.10 -7.46 13.42
N ALA A 182 0.94 -7.93 12.73
CA ALA A 182 2.29 -7.37 12.88
C ALA A 182 2.30 -5.86 12.59
N GLY A 183 1.68 -5.44 11.50
CA GLY A 183 1.56 -4.03 11.14
C GLY A 183 0.78 -3.22 12.17
N ILE A 184 -0.35 -3.73 12.66
CA ILE A 184 -1.14 -3.06 13.70
C ILE A 184 -0.30 -2.88 14.98
N LEU A 185 0.43 -3.88 15.41
CA LEU A 185 1.23 -3.80 16.65
C LEU A 185 2.45 -2.88 16.51
N TYR A 186 3.15 -2.93 15.38
CA TYR A 186 4.43 -2.25 15.22
C TYR A 186 4.36 -0.85 14.59
N ALA A 187 3.28 -0.50 13.88
CA ALA A 187 3.11 0.84 13.34
C ALA A 187 2.93 1.88 14.46
N ASP A 188 3.46 3.08 14.26
CA ASP A 188 3.29 4.20 15.21
C ASP A 188 1.87 4.76 15.17
N ARG A 189 1.22 4.69 14.01
CA ARG A 189 -0.20 5.02 13.81
C ARG A 189 -0.84 4.01 12.86
N VAL A 190 -2.12 3.76 13.08
CA VAL A 190 -2.96 2.93 12.21
C VAL A 190 -4.13 3.79 11.75
N SER A 191 -4.39 3.80 10.47
CA SER A 191 -5.57 4.44 9.91
C SER A 191 -6.43 3.48 9.12
N THR A 192 -7.69 3.81 8.96
CA THR A 192 -8.60 3.15 8.03
C THR A 192 -9.44 4.18 7.30
N VAL A 193 -10.27 3.74 6.36
CA VAL A 193 -10.87 4.56 5.31
C VAL A 193 -12.12 5.34 5.72
N SER A 194 -12.58 5.22 6.96
CA SER A 194 -13.62 6.10 7.50
C SER A 194 -13.66 6.06 9.04
N PRO A 195 -14.17 7.11 9.72
CA PRO A 195 -14.40 7.08 11.16
C PRO A 195 -15.36 5.96 11.58
N SER A 196 -16.43 5.71 10.81
CA SER A 196 -17.36 4.61 11.07
C SER A 196 -16.66 3.26 11.00
N TYR A 197 -15.88 3.02 9.94
CA TYR A 197 -15.15 1.78 9.77
C TYR A 197 -14.11 1.57 10.88
N ALA A 198 -13.47 2.63 11.38
CA ALA A 198 -12.56 2.52 12.52
C ALA A 198 -13.25 1.99 13.79
N HIS A 199 -14.53 2.31 14.01
CA HIS A 199 -15.32 1.74 15.09
C HIS A 199 -15.82 0.32 14.77
N GLU A 200 -16.27 0.08 13.55
CA GLU A 200 -16.79 -1.21 13.10
C GLU A 200 -15.75 -2.32 13.24
N ILE A 201 -14.51 -2.10 12.78
CA ILE A 201 -13.42 -3.11 12.85
C ILE A 201 -12.98 -3.44 14.28
N MET A 202 -13.36 -2.65 15.27
CA MET A 202 -13.16 -2.94 16.69
C MET A 202 -14.28 -3.82 17.29
N THR A 203 -15.29 -4.19 16.50
CA THR A 203 -16.36 -5.10 16.93
C THR A 203 -16.12 -6.52 16.42
N SER A 204 -16.65 -7.51 17.14
CA SER A 204 -16.54 -8.92 16.71
C SER A 204 -17.25 -9.21 15.38
N GLN A 205 -18.23 -8.37 15.00
CA GLN A 205 -18.99 -8.54 13.76
C GLN A 205 -18.16 -8.16 12.52
N PHE A 206 -17.34 -7.09 12.60
CA PHE A 206 -16.60 -6.55 11.45
C PHE A 206 -15.08 -6.59 11.60
N GLY A 207 -14.59 -7.02 12.77
CA GLY A 207 -13.16 -7.05 13.08
C GLY A 207 -12.39 -8.22 12.47
N CYS A 208 -13.02 -9.10 11.72
CA CYS A 208 -12.39 -10.24 11.03
C CYS A 208 -11.43 -11.03 11.95
N ASN A 209 -11.82 -11.23 13.20
CA ASN A 209 -11.03 -11.82 14.29
C ASN A 209 -9.81 -10.98 14.77
N LEU A 210 -9.60 -9.77 14.29
CA LEU A 210 -8.58 -8.83 14.80
C LEU A 210 -9.15 -7.72 15.70
N ASP A 211 -10.44 -7.75 15.99
CA ASP A 211 -11.13 -6.76 16.83
C ASP A 211 -10.50 -6.59 18.21
N GLN A 212 -10.04 -7.66 18.84
CA GLN A 212 -9.36 -7.60 20.14
C GLN A 212 -8.03 -6.84 20.03
N ILE A 213 -7.24 -7.12 19.00
CA ILE A 213 -5.96 -6.45 18.78
C ILE A 213 -6.18 -4.95 18.50
N LEU A 214 -7.18 -4.63 17.66
CA LEU A 214 -7.53 -3.24 17.33
C LEU A 214 -8.04 -2.48 18.55
N ARG A 215 -8.82 -3.11 19.44
CA ARG A 215 -9.23 -2.49 20.71
C ARG A 215 -8.06 -2.23 21.66
N MET A 216 -7.11 -3.19 21.77
CA MET A 216 -5.89 -3.00 22.57
C MET A 216 -5.07 -1.82 22.07
N GLU A 217 -5.00 -1.64 20.77
CA GLU A 217 -4.23 -0.60 20.08
C GLU A 217 -5.06 0.65 19.72
N SER A 218 -6.28 0.78 20.28
CA SER A 218 -7.26 1.82 19.89
C SER A 218 -6.73 3.25 20.00
N GLY A 219 -5.78 3.52 20.91
CA GLY A 219 -5.15 4.83 21.08
C GLY A 219 -4.34 5.33 19.88
N LYS A 220 -4.01 4.46 18.92
CA LYS A 220 -3.30 4.82 17.69
C LYS A 220 -4.11 4.59 16.41
N VAL A 221 -5.36 4.12 16.53
CA VAL A 221 -6.25 3.85 15.40
C VAL A 221 -7.13 5.07 15.12
N SER A 222 -7.21 5.46 13.87
CA SER A 222 -8.08 6.56 13.41
C SER A 222 -8.72 6.24 12.07
N GLY A 223 -9.89 6.82 11.80
CA GLY A 223 -10.58 6.71 10.53
C GLY A 223 -10.48 8.01 9.75
N ILE A 224 -10.00 7.93 8.51
CA ILE A 224 -9.84 9.08 7.60
C ILE A 224 -10.57 8.77 6.30
N VAL A 225 -11.55 9.59 5.94
CA VAL A 225 -12.33 9.40 4.70
C VAL A 225 -11.41 9.63 3.50
N ASN A 226 -11.51 8.73 2.51
CA ASN A 226 -10.78 8.88 1.26
C ASN A 226 -11.21 10.14 0.53
N GLY A 227 -10.23 10.93 0.08
CA GLY A 227 -10.46 12.07 -0.80
C GLY A 227 -10.74 11.64 -2.25
N ILE A 228 -11.14 12.61 -3.04
CA ILE A 228 -11.37 12.47 -4.48
C ILE A 228 -10.26 13.23 -5.21
N ASP A 229 -9.73 12.65 -6.31
CA ASP A 229 -8.86 13.39 -7.22
C ASP A 229 -9.72 14.36 -8.04
N ALA A 230 -9.77 15.62 -7.58
CA ALA A 230 -10.59 16.66 -8.19
C ALA A 230 -10.08 17.13 -9.57
N ASP A 231 -8.84 16.76 -9.95
CA ASP A 231 -8.34 17.04 -11.30
C ASP A 231 -8.81 15.94 -12.27
N LEU A 232 -8.81 14.67 -11.84
CA LEU A 232 -9.26 13.53 -12.65
C LEU A 232 -10.80 13.48 -12.74
N TYR A 233 -11.48 13.61 -11.60
CA TYR A 233 -12.95 13.57 -11.51
C TYR A 233 -13.54 14.98 -11.50
N ASN A 234 -13.23 15.76 -12.54
CA ASN A 234 -13.73 17.12 -12.70
C ASN A 234 -14.80 17.18 -13.80
N PRO A 235 -16.09 17.35 -13.46
CA PRO A 235 -17.15 17.34 -14.46
C PRO A 235 -17.12 18.53 -15.41
N GLN A 236 -16.30 19.55 -15.15
CA GLN A 236 -16.08 20.66 -16.07
C GLN A 236 -15.09 20.33 -17.20
N THR A 237 -14.19 19.37 -16.99
CA THR A 237 -13.08 19.07 -17.90
C THR A 237 -12.97 17.59 -18.27
N ASP A 238 -13.83 16.74 -17.72
CA ASP A 238 -13.81 15.30 -17.98
C ASP A 238 -14.19 14.99 -19.42
N ALA A 239 -13.21 14.54 -20.20
CA ALA A 239 -13.38 14.21 -21.62
C ALA A 239 -14.33 13.00 -21.87
N LEU A 240 -14.67 12.24 -20.83
CA LEU A 240 -15.61 11.12 -20.92
C LEU A 240 -17.06 11.56 -20.79
N LEU A 241 -17.31 12.80 -20.38
CA LEU A 241 -18.65 13.36 -20.29
C LEU A 241 -19.02 14.09 -21.59
N ASP A 242 -20.16 13.77 -22.14
CA ASP A 242 -20.70 14.46 -23.32
C ASP A 242 -21.17 15.88 -22.99
N TYR A 243 -21.64 16.10 -21.78
CA TYR A 243 -22.14 17.38 -21.29
C TYR A 243 -21.43 17.76 -19.99
N HIS A 244 -20.63 18.80 -20.03
CA HIS A 244 -19.94 19.32 -18.86
C HIS A 244 -20.92 20.03 -17.93
N PHE A 245 -20.62 20.04 -16.63
CA PHE A 245 -21.40 20.72 -15.60
C PHE A 245 -20.52 21.12 -14.41
N ASN A 246 -21.04 22.01 -13.58
CA ASN A 246 -20.40 22.42 -12.32
C ASN A 246 -21.46 22.65 -11.24
N GLN A 247 -21.04 23.16 -10.08
CA GLN A 247 -21.95 23.41 -8.95
C GLN A 247 -22.95 24.55 -9.21
N GLU A 248 -22.65 25.45 -10.16
CA GLU A 248 -23.49 26.61 -10.50
C GLU A 248 -24.50 26.27 -11.63
N ASP A 249 -24.11 25.37 -12.53
CA ASP A 249 -24.94 24.87 -13.62
C ASP A 249 -24.91 23.34 -13.70
N LEU A 250 -26.00 22.70 -13.28
CA LEU A 250 -26.22 21.26 -13.31
C LEU A 250 -26.94 20.76 -14.54
N SER A 251 -27.22 21.60 -15.55
CA SER A 251 -27.96 21.21 -16.76
C SER A 251 -27.30 20.05 -17.50
N GLY A 252 -25.97 20.08 -17.64
CA GLY A 252 -25.21 19.00 -18.25
C GLY A 252 -25.33 17.68 -17.50
N LYS A 253 -25.47 17.71 -16.16
CA LYS A 253 -25.68 16.48 -15.37
C LYS A 253 -27.01 15.79 -15.71
N ALA A 254 -28.08 16.55 -15.91
CA ALA A 254 -29.36 16.02 -16.29
C ALA A 254 -29.31 15.38 -17.70
N GLN A 255 -28.61 16.01 -18.64
CA GLN A 255 -28.41 15.49 -20.00
C GLN A 255 -27.56 14.18 -19.98
N ASN A 256 -26.48 14.14 -19.22
CA ASN A 256 -25.68 12.92 -19.04
C ASN A 256 -26.50 11.78 -18.42
N LYS A 257 -27.39 12.09 -17.45
CA LYS A 257 -28.30 11.09 -16.87
C LYS A 257 -29.20 10.48 -17.94
N ALA A 258 -29.87 11.31 -18.73
CA ALA A 258 -30.76 10.84 -19.79
C ALA A 258 -30.02 9.96 -20.81
N LYS A 259 -28.82 10.38 -21.23
CA LYS A 259 -27.97 9.60 -22.13
C LYS A 259 -27.51 8.28 -21.54
N LEU A 260 -27.17 8.24 -20.25
CA LEU A 260 -26.82 7.01 -19.55
C LEU A 260 -28.04 6.05 -19.49
N GLN A 261 -29.20 6.57 -19.15
CA GLN A 261 -30.44 5.78 -19.10
C GLN A 261 -30.75 5.15 -20.48
N ASP A 262 -30.65 5.92 -21.55
CA ASP A 262 -30.82 5.43 -22.92
C ASP A 262 -29.79 4.34 -23.26
N ARG A 263 -28.51 4.57 -22.96
CA ARG A 263 -27.42 3.63 -23.25
C ARG A 263 -27.59 2.28 -22.56
N VAL A 264 -28.15 2.25 -21.34
CA VAL A 264 -28.35 1.02 -20.55
C VAL A 264 -29.79 0.50 -20.58
N GLY A 265 -30.66 1.09 -21.40
CA GLY A 265 -32.04 0.66 -21.58
C GLY A 265 -32.96 0.92 -20.39
N LEU A 266 -32.67 1.94 -19.58
CA LEU A 266 -33.54 2.35 -18.48
C LEU A 266 -34.52 3.42 -18.91
N PRO A 267 -35.75 3.46 -18.34
CA PRO A 267 -36.71 4.51 -18.61
C PRO A 267 -36.19 5.90 -18.20
N ALA A 268 -36.52 6.92 -18.97
CA ALA A 268 -36.11 8.30 -18.75
C ALA A 268 -36.76 8.93 -17.50
#